data_f2bc1e6e457a7eb279ad6ea1dca36a06
#
_entry.id   f2bc1e6e457a7eb279ad6ea1dca36a06
#
_cell.length_a   1.000
_cell.length_b   1.000
_cell.length_c   1.000
_cell.angle_alpha   90.00
_cell.angle_beta   90.00
_cell.angle_gamma   90.00
#
_symmetry.space_group_name_H-M   'P 1'
#
loop_
_entity.id
_entity.type
_entity.pdbx_description
1 polymer ?
#
loop_
_entity_poly.entity_id
_entity_poly.type
_entity_poly.pdbx_seq_one_letter_code
_entity_poly.pdbx_strand_id
1 'polypeptide(L)'
;MTAPAIHDVLPYQIADDTFLITWGLDAPPVGHFPMHSMLIRGREPVVVDTGAPICRQQWLATMAELVDPADVRWIFLSHDDRDHAGNLMAVLDACPNATLLTTWFSIGRLAEEWNIPLPRCRFVNDGDRIDAGDRVLVGVRPPVFDNPTTRGLLDTSTGVFWSVDTFATNTPQRMLEADELAETEFRDGQFLGARLVAAWHRYIDQRKWDNCVDAARRLGATTIAGCHTPVLRGQRVDQAFDLLRQLPALDPWREFDQTDLDGWLAGAGALSEPAPAR
;
A
#
# COMPACT_ATOMS: atom_id res chain seq x y z
N MET A 1 8.35 18.63 16.66
CA MET A 1 8.15 17.74 15.50
C MET A 1 8.03 18.62 14.26
N THR A 2 8.88 18.45 13.27
CA THR A 2 8.67 19.08 11.96
C THR A 2 7.47 18.40 11.29
N ALA A 3 6.73 19.14 10.46
CA ALA A 3 5.70 18.52 9.63
C ALA A 3 6.31 17.36 8.84
N PRO A 4 5.57 16.26 8.60
CA PRO A 4 6.08 15.15 7.81
C PRO A 4 6.63 15.65 6.48
N ALA A 5 7.85 15.25 6.12
CA ALA A 5 8.40 15.57 4.81
C ALA A 5 7.77 14.61 3.78
N ILE A 6 7.19 15.18 2.73
CA ILE A 6 6.59 14.43 1.62
C ILE A 6 7.63 14.32 0.52
N HIS A 7 7.89 13.10 0.06
CA HIS A 7 8.80 12.86 -1.05
C HIS A 7 8.09 13.03 -2.40
N ASP A 8 8.87 13.38 -3.43
CA ASP A 8 8.36 13.51 -4.79
C ASP A 8 7.72 12.20 -5.28
N VAL A 9 6.65 12.34 -6.05
CA VAL A 9 5.99 11.22 -6.72
C VAL A 9 6.76 10.86 -7.98
N LEU A 10 7.27 9.63 -8.05
CA LEU A 10 8.11 9.16 -9.15
C LEU A 10 7.66 7.76 -9.61
N PRO A 11 7.76 7.47 -10.92
CA PRO A 11 7.54 6.11 -11.41
C PRO A 11 8.73 5.22 -11.10
N TYR A 12 8.46 3.95 -10.78
CA TYR A 12 9.47 2.92 -10.57
C TYR A 12 9.03 1.59 -11.20
N GLN A 13 9.80 1.11 -12.18
CA GLN A 13 9.45 -0.13 -12.89
C GLN A 13 9.79 -1.37 -12.06
N ILE A 14 8.81 -2.27 -11.90
CA ILE A 14 8.98 -3.52 -11.12
C ILE A 14 8.85 -4.79 -11.96
N ALA A 15 8.25 -4.71 -13.14
CA ALA A 15 8.24 -5.76 -14.17
C ALA A 15 8.14 -5.09 -15.55
N ASP A 16 8.21 -5.84 -16.64
CA ASP A 16 8.34 -5.30 -18.02
C ASP A 16 7.33 -4.18 -18.35
N ASP A 17 6.11 -4.30 -17.90
CA ASP A 17 5.03 -3.34 -18.13
C ASP A 17 4.32 -2.90 -16.84
N THR A 18 4.92 -3.17 -15.68
CA THR A 18 4.35 -2.89 -14.37
C THR A 18 5.21 -1.89 -13.60
N PHE A 19 4.58 -0.83 -13.11
CA PHE A 19 5.22 0.29 -12.45
C PHE A 19 4.58 0.57 -11.11
N LEU A 20 5.38 0.99 -10.13
CA LEU A 20 4.89 1.71 -8.97
C LEU A 20 4.87 3.20 -9.26
N ILE A 21 3.86 3.89 -8.77
CA ILE A 21 3.84 5.34 -8.59
C ILE A 21 4.21 5.56 -7.13
N THR A 22 5.48 5.92 -6.88
CA THR A 22 6.08 5.89 -5.55
C THR A 22 6.13 7.27 -4.92
N TRP A 23 5.77 7.36 -3.65
CA TRP A 23 5.99 8.49 -2.77
C TRP A 23 6.12 8.00 -1.34
N GLY A 24 6.25 8.88 -0.36
CA GLY A 24 6.31 8.47 1.03
C GLY A 24 6.39 9.65 1.99
N LEU A 25 6.29 9.33 3.27
CA LEU A 25 6.33 10.28 4.37
C LEU A 25 7.46 9.90 5.33
N ASP A 26 8.27 10.90 5.71
CA ASP A 26 9.15 10.76 6.87
C ASP A 26 8.36 11.14 8.12
N ALA A 27 8.19 10.19 9.03
CA ALA A 27 7.40 10.34 10.24
C ALA A 27 8.23 9.98 11.50
N PRO A 28 9.18 10.83 11.92
CA PRO A 28 9.93 10.60 13.16
C PRO A 28 8.98 10.48 14.36
N PRO A 29 9.23 9.54 15.31
CA PRO A 29 10.41 8.68 15.40
C PRO A 29 10.27 7.32 14.71
N VAL A 30 9.19 7.03 13.99
CA VAL A 30 8.90 5.71 13.40
C VAL A 30 9.59 5.47 12.06
N GLY A 31 10.27 6.44 11.50
CA GLY A 31 11.03 6.32 10.25
C GLY A 31 10.24 6.77 9.01
N HIS A 32 10.57 6.19 7.88
CA HIS A 32 9.95 6.45 6.59
C HIS A 32 8.82 5.45 6.33
N PHE A 33 7.67 5.97 5.89
CA PHE A 33 6.54 5.19 5.39
C PHE A 33 6.54 5.25 3.86
N PRO A 34 6.88 4.16 3.17
CA PRO A 34 6.64 4.07 1.73
C PRO A 34 5.14 4.18 1.48
N MET A 35 4.78 4.86 0.40
CA MET A 35 3.39 4.94 -0.08
C MET A 35 3.40 4.81 -1.60
N HIS A 36 2.76 3.76 -2.08
CA HIS A 36 2.79 3.41 -3.48
C HIS A 36 1.38 3.17 -4.00
N SER A 37 1.21 3.38 -5.29
CA SER A 37 0.15 2.80 -6.12
C SER A 37 0.84 2.01 -7.22
N MET A 38 0.10 1.17 -7.93
CA MET A 38 0.67 0.38 -9.01
C MET A 38 -0.06 0.66 -10.34
N LEU A 39 0.66 0.55 -11.44
CA LEU A 39 0.11 0.68 -12.79
C LEU A 39 0.63 -0.45 -13.67
N ILE A 40 -0.25 -1.15 -14.35
CA ILE A 40 0.04 -2.20 -15.31
C ILE A 40 -0.32 -1.68 -16.70
N ARG A 41 0.66 -1.61 -17.63
CA ARG A 41 0.49 -1.12 -19.01
C ARG A 41 0.15 -2.21 -20.00
N GLY A 42 -0.43 -3.33 -19.56
CA GLY A 42 -0.84 -4.41 -20.45
C GLY A 42 -1.83 -3.97 -21.54
N ARG A 43 -2.38 -4.93 -22.26
CA ARG A 43 -3.33 -4.67 -23.35
C ARG A 43 -4.55 -3.88 -22.89
N GLU A 44 -5.02 -4.15 -21.69
CA GLU A 44 -6.04 -3.39 -20.98
C GLU A 44 -5.40 -2.77 -19.72
N PRO A 45 -4.92 -1.52 -19.77
CA PRO A 45 -4.19 -0.92 -18.68
C PRO A 45 -4.99 -0.86 -17.38
N VAL A 46 -4.31 -1.10 -16.25
CA VAL A 46 -4.87 -1.16 -14.90
C VAL A 46 -4.16 -0.18 -13.99
N VAL A 47 -4.90 0.71 -13.38
CA VAL A 47 -4.45 1.52 -12.24
C VAL A 47 -4.85 0.79 -10.97
N VAL A 48 -3.92 0.56 -10.06
CA VAL A 48 -4.14 -0.11 -8.78
C VAL A 48 -3.90 0.88 -7.65
N ASP A 49 -4.94 1.21 -6.93
CA ASP A 49 -5.02 2.29 -5.95
C ASP A 49 -4.71 3.68 -6.55
N THR A 50 -5.12 4.72 -5.88
CA THR A 50 -5.10 6.08 -6.44
C THR A 50 -4.29 7.08 -5.62
N GLY A 51 -3.61 6.62 -4.57
CA GLY A 51 -2.79 7.46 -3.70
C GLY A 51 -3.58 8.47 -2.86
N ALA A 52 -2.86 9.23 -2.04
CA ALA A 52 -3.42 10.19 -1.11
C ALA A 52 -3.69 11.57 -1.74
N PRO A 53 -4.65 12.35 -1.21
CA PRO A 53 -5.00 13.67 -1.75
C PRO A 53 -3.86 14.68 -1.70
N ILE A 54 -2.94 14.53 -0.76
CA ILE A 54 -1.85 15.49 -0.53
C ILE A 54 -0.87 15.58 -1.71
N CYS A 55 -0.71 14.47 -2.47
CA CYS A 55 0.17 14.42 -3.64
C CYS A 55 -0.59 14.35 -4.98
N ARG A 56 -1.92 14.66 -5.00
CA ARG A 56 -2.81 14.45 -6.14
C ARG A 56 -2.27 14.94 -7.47
N GLN A 57 -1.79 16.18 -7.54
CA GLN A 57 -1.34 16.76 -8.80
C GLN A 57 -0.13 16.02 -9.37
N GLN A 58 0.86 15.74 -8.54
CA GLN A 58 2.05 14.98 -8.95
C GLN A 58 1.67 13.54 -9.31
N TRP A 59 0.78 12.91 -8.52
CA TRP A 59 0.34 11.55 -8.77
C TRP A 59 -0.38 11.41 -10.12
N LEU A 60 -1.31 12.30 -10.44
CA LEU A 60 -2.02 12.31 -11.73
C LEU A 60 -1.07 12.59 -12.91
N ALA A 61 -0.11 13.50 -12.73
CA ALA A 61 0.90 13.77 -13.74
C ALA A 61 1.76 12.53 -14.01
N THR A 62 2.27 11.89 -12.97
CA THR A 62 3.08 10.65 -13.10
C THR A 62 2.28 9.50 -13.74
N MET A 63 1.00 9.34 -13.38
CA MET A 63 0.12 8.35 -14.03
C MET A 63 -0.01 8.65 -15.54
N ALA A 64 -0.23 9.91 -15.92
CA ALA A 64 -0.39 10.32 -17.31
C ALA A 64 0.92 10.23 -18.14
N GLU A 65 2.08 10.29 -17.50
CA GLU A 65 3.37 9.99 -18.15
C GLU A 65 3.53 8.50 -18.48
N LEU A 66 2.93 7.62 -17.67
CA LEU A 66 3.04 6.17 -17.83
C LEU A 66 2.01 5.60 -18.81
N VAL A 67 0.81 6.16 -18.88
CA VAL A 67 -0.30 5.69 -19.71
C VAL A 67 -1.19 6.84 -20.10
N ASP A 68 -1.76 6.83 -21.33
CA ASP A 68 -2.85 7.76 -21.66
C ASP A 68 -4.06 7.43 -20.78
N PRO A 69 -4.57 8.37 -19.97
CA PRO A 69 -5.74 8.13 -19.12
C PRO A 69 -6.97 7.61 -19.88
N ALA A 70 -7.12 7.98 -21.16
CA ALA A 70 -8.21 7.50 -21.99
C ALA A 70 -8.11 6.00 -22.34
N ASP A 71 -6.90 5.43 -22.28
CA ASP A 71 -6.65 4.01 -22.53
C ASP A 71 -6.83 3.14 -21.27
N VAL A 72 -6.88 3.73 -20.08
CA VAL A 72 -7.08 2.99 -18.83
C VAL A 72 -8.42 2.26 -18.87
N ARG A 73 -8.36 0.93 -18.78
CA ARG A 73 -9.55 0.06 -18.82
C ARG A 73 -10.08 -0.28 -17.43
N TRP A 74 -9.18 -0.40 -16.45
CA TRP A 74 -9.51 -0.84 -15.11
C TRP A 74 -8.87 0.06 -14.05
N ILE A 75 -9.65 0.42 -13.04
CA ILE A 75 -9.16 1.00 -11.79
C ILE A 75 -9.45 -0.01 -10.70
N PHE A 76 -8.43 -0.66 -10.16
CA PHE A 76 -8.57 -1.58 -9.03
C PHE A 76 -8.33 -0.80 -7.74
N LEU A 77 -9.35 -0.69 -6.91
CA LEU A 77 -9.25 -0.09 -5.60
C LEU A 77 -9.22 -1.19 -4.54
N SER A 78 -8.10 -1.29 -3.85
CA SER A 78 -7.86 -2.33 -2.85
C SER A 78 -8.76 -2.18 -1.62
N HIS A 79 -8.88 -0.97 -1.09
CA HIS A 79 -9.80 -0.58 -0.02
C HIS A 79 -10.01 0.94 0.01
N ASP A 80 -10.80 1.43 0.97
CA ASP A 80 -11.31 2.81 0.98
C ASP A 80 -10.50 3.78 1.85
N ASP A 81 -9.33 3.40 2.36
CA ASP A 81 -8.48 4.30 3.12
C ASP A 81 -7.88 5.40 2.23
N ARG A 82 -7.56 6.54 2.84
CA ARG A 82 -7.27 7.79 2.12
C ARG A 82 -6.01 7.74 1.25
N ASP A 83 -5.03 6.97 1.63
CA ASP A 83 -3.79 6.77 0.88
C ASP A 83 -3.95 5.80 -0.30
N HIS A 84 -5.05 5.06 -0.36
CA HIS A 84 -5.45 4.21 -1.48
C HIS A 84 -6.53 4.85 -2.35
N ALA A 85 -7.57 5.40 -1.73
CA ALA A 85 -8.76 5.93 -2.41
C ALA A 85 -8.75 7.45 -2.62
N GLY A 86 -7.78 8.16 -2.07
CA GLY A 86 -7.85 9.62 -1.93
C GLY A 86 -7.96 10.43 -3.20
N ASN A 87 -7.51 9.88 -4.34
CA ASN A 87 -7.66 10.51 -5.65
C ASN A 87 -8.68 9.79 -6.55
N LEU A 88 -9.45 8.83 -6.03
CA LEU A 88 -10.35 7.98 -6.82
C LEU A 88 -11.26 8.77 -7.77
N MET A 89 -11.93 9.81 -7.26
CA MET A 89 -12.85 10.58 -8.12
C MET A 89 -12.12 11.32 -9.24
N ALA A 90 -10.95 11.90 -8.94
CA ALA A 90 -10.14 12.57 -9.94
C ALA A 90 -9.60 11.58 -11.01
N VAL A 91 -9.24 10.37 -10.60
CA VAL A 91 -8.80 9.29 -11.52
C VAL A 91 -9.97 8.79 -12.37
N LEU A 92 -11.17 8.61 -11.79
CA LEU A 92 -12.38 8.26 -12.53
C LEU A 92 -12.77 9.31 -13.56
N ASP A 93 -12.58 10.59 -13.24
CA ASP A 93 -12.84 11.71 -14.17
C ASP A 93 -11.77 11.76 -15.29
N ALA A 94 -10.50 11.52 -14.97
CA ALA A 94 -9.42 11.46 -15.93
C ALA A 94 -9.48 10.23 -16.86
N CYS A 95 -10.02 9.11 -16.37
CA CYS A 95 -10.09 7.82 -17.07
C CYS A 95 -11.53 7.48 -17.45
N PRO A 96 -12.15 8.15 -18.45
CA PRO A 96 -13.58 8.03 -18.75
C PRO A 96 -14.02 6.61 -19.16
N ASN A 97 -13.10 5.82 -19.70
CA ASN A 97 -13.37 4.47 -20.22
C ASN A 97 -13.13 3.38 -19.16
N ALA A 98 -12.62 3.74 -17.98
CA ALA A 98 -12.27 2.77 -16.96
C ALA A 98 -13.49 2.27 -16.18
N THR A 99 -13.45 0.99 -15.82
CA THR A 99 -14.36 0.36 -14.86
C THR A 99 -13.65 0.24 -13.50
N LEU A 100 -14.31 0.67 -12.43
CA LEU A 100 -13.84 0.53 -11.06
C LEU A 100 -14.05 -0.91 -10.58
N LEU A 101 -12.95 -1.57 -10.21
CA LEU A 101 -12.93 -2.89 -9.59
C LEU A 101 -12.73 -2.71 -8.09
N THR A 102 -13.70 -3.08 -7.29
CA THR A 102 -13.58 -3.03 -5.82
C THR A 102 -14.65 -3.93 -5.18
N THR A 103 -14.76 -3.93 -3.85
CA THR A 103 -15.75 -4.75 -3.16
C THR A 103 -17.11 -4.02 -3.05
N TRP A 104 -18.19 -4.78 -2.91
CA TRP A 104 -19.50 -4.20 -2.59
C TRP A 104 -19.44 -3.30 -1.34
N PHE A 105 -18.71 -3.74 -0.32
CA PHE A 105 -18.65 -3.00 0.94
C PHE A 105 -17.85 -1.69 0.80
N SER A 106 -16.78 -1.68 -0.02
CA SER A 106 -16.07 -0.42 -0.36
C SER A 106 -17.01 0.61 -0.96
N ILE A 107 -17.87 0.20 -1.91
CA ILE A 107 -18.83 1.12 -2.53
C ILE A 107 -19.75 1.75 -1.48
N GLY A 108 -20.24 0.95 -0.51
CA GLY A 108 -21.09 1.47 0.57
C GLY A 108 -20.37 2.52 1.43
N ARG A 109 -19.12 2.28 1.77
CA ARG A 109 -18.30 3.21 2.57
C ARG A 109 -17.92 4.46 1.79
N LEU A 110 -17.50 4.30 0.53
CA LEU A 110 -17.16 5.43 -0.34
C LEU A 110 -18.36 6.33 -0.64
N ALA A 111 -19.58 5.76 -0.67
CA ALA A 111 -20.81 6.52 -0.91
C ALA A 111 -21.18 7.46 0.24
N GLU A 112 -20.54 7.33 1.41
CA GLU A 112 -20.69 8.29 2.51
C GLU A 112 -20.12 9.67 2.15
N GLU A 113 -19.15 9.73 1.21
CA GLU A 113 -18.48 10.98 0.81
C GLU A 113 -18.70 11.31 -0.68
N TRP A 114 -18.76 10.29 -1.55
CA TRP A 114 -18.72 10.48 -2.99
C TRP A 114 -19.90 9.83 -3.71
N ASN A 115 -20.34 10.45 -4.78
CA ASN A 115 -21.33 9.85 -5.68
C ASN A 115 -20.63 8.88 -6.65
N ILE A 116 -20.44 7.63 -6.22
CA ILE A 116 -19.76 6.61 -7.02
C ILE A 116 -20.62 6.20 -8.23
N PRO A 117 -20.08 6.22 -9.46
CA PRO A 117 -20.82 5.88 -10.68
C PRO A 117 -21.04 4.37 -10.78
N LEU A 118 -22.07 3.84 -10.13
CA LEU A 118 -22.37 2.40 -10.08
C LEU A 118 -22.36 1.69 -11.44
N PRO A 119 -22.84 2.29 -12.57
CA PRO A 119 -22.73 1.66 -13.89
C PRO A 119 -21.28 1.41 -14.36
N ARG A 120 -20.32 2.07 -13.74
CA ARG A 120 -18.88 1.89 -13.99
C ARG A 120 -18.20 1.02 -12.94
N CYS A 121 -18.95 0.29 -12.12
CA CYS A 121 -18.39 -0.55 -11.06
C CYS A 121 -18.56 -2.04 -11.37
N ARG A 122 -17.57 -2.83 -10.98
CA ARG A 122 -17.62 -4.29 -10.94
C ARG A 122 -17.08 -4.77 -9.60
N PHE A 123 -17.80 -5.65 -8.92
CA PHE A 123 -17.33 -6.22 -7.66
C PHE A 123 -16.26 -7.28 -7.89
N VAL A 124 -15.28 -7.28 -7.00
CA VAL A 124 -14.19 -8.25 -6.99
C VAL A 124 -14.04 -8.83 -5.58
N ASN A 125 -14.19 -10.13 -5.49
CA ASN A 125 -14.03 -10.90 -4.26
C ASN A 125 -12.75 -11.74 -4.28
N ASP A 126 -12.49 -12.42 -3.17
CA ASP A 126 -11.37 -13.34 -3.08
C ASP A 126 -11.52 -14.49 -4.09
N GLY A 127 -10.49 -14.75 -4.89
CA GLY A 127 -10.48 -15.74 -5.95
C GLY A 127 -11.11 -15.30 -7.29
N ASP A 128 -11.74 -14.13 -7.37
CA ASP A 128 -12.31 -13.62 -8.63
C ASP A 128 -11.21 -13.32 -9.64
N ARG A 129 -11.49 -13.67 -10.91
CA ARG A 129 -10.57 -13.50 -12.02
C ARG A 129 -11.02 -12.38 -12.95
N ILE A 130 -10.09 -11.53 -13.30
CA ILE A 130 -10.28 -10.41 -14.24
C ILE A 130 -9.43 -10.68 -15.47
N ASP A 131 -10.06 -10.82 -16.62
CA ASP A 131 -9.38 -10.84 -17.90
C ASP A 131 -9.03 -9.39 -18.27
N ALA A 132 -7.74 -9.11 -18.36
CA ALA A 132 -7.18 -7.81 -18.77
C ALA A 132 -6.57 -7.88 -20.18
N GLY A 133 -7.09 -8.78 -21.01
CA GLY A 133 -6.80 -8.89 -22.43
C GLY A 133 -5.57 -9.72 -22.78
N ASP A 134 -4.43 -9.49 -22.18
CA ASP A 134 -3.18 -10.24 -22.36
C ASP A 134 -2.77 -11.00 -21.09
N ARG A 135 -3.50 -10.80 -20.01
CA ARG A 135 -3.24 -11.42 -18.70
C ARG A 135 -4.51 -11.63 -17.90
N VAL A 136 -4.39 -12.47 -16.91
CA VAL A 136 -5.44 -12.68 -15.91
C VAL A 136 -4.96 -12.17 -14.56
N LEU A 137 -5.75 -11.25 -14.00
CA LEU A 137 -5.54 -10.76 -12.65
C LEU A 137 -6.47 -11.52 -11.69
N VAL A 138 -6.01 -11.76 -10.47
CA VAL A 138 -6.77 -12.50 -9.45
C VAL A 138 -6.91 -11.63 -8.21
N GLY A 139 -8.15 -11.39 -7.78
CA GLY A 139 -8.44 -10.75 -6.50
C GLY A 139 -8.06 -11.69 -5.35
N VAL A 140 -7.36 -11.18 -4.34
CA VAL A 140 -6.85 -11.97 -3.22
C VAL A 140 -7.18 -11.27 -1.90
N ARG A 141 -7.69 -12.00 -0.90
CA ARG A 141 -7.71 -11.49 0.47
C ARG A 141 -6.30 -11.62 1.05
N PRO A 142 -5.55 -10.52 1.27
CA PRO A 142 -4.22 -10.60 1.85
C PRO A 142 -4.32 -10.99 3.35
N PRO A 143 -3.26 -11.58 3.95
CA PRO A 143 -3.29 -12.04 5.34
C PRO A 143 -3.48 -10.89 6.36
N VAL A 144 -2.76 -9.80 6.20
CA VAL A 144 -2.86 -8.60 7.05
C VAL A 144 -3.75 -7.58 6.37
N PHE A 145 -4.68 -7.02 7.11
CA PHE A 145 -5.55 -5.93 6.66
C PHE A 145 -6.15 -5.22 7.87
N ASP A 146 -6.25 -3.94 7.82
CA ASP A 146 -6.93 -3.08 8.80
C ASP A 146 -8.40 -2.84 8.43
N ASN A 147 -8.73 -3.00 7.15
CA ASN A 147 -10.04 -2.71 6.61
C ASN A 147 -10.72 -3.97 6.04
N PRO A 148 -11.99 -4.26 6.38
CA PRO A 148 -12.70 -5.46 5.89
C PRO A 148 -12.91 -5.46 4.37
N THR A 149 -12.78 -4.30 3.72
CA THR A 149 -12.92 -4.16 2.26
C THR A 149 -11.68 -4.60 1.50
N THR A 150 -10.53 -4.73 2.17
CA THR A 150 -9.21 -4.95 1.55
C THR A 150 -9.18 -6.15 0.61
N ARG A 151 -8.67 -5.91 -0.60
CA ARG A 151 -8.34 -6.92 -1.62
C ARG A 151 -6.99 -6.60 -2.24
N GLY A 152 -6.13 -7.58 -2.30
CA GLY A 152 -4.91 -7.56 -3.10
C GLY A 152 -5.18 -8.02 -4.53
N LEU A 153 -4.18 -7.92 -5.38
CA LEU A 153 -4.25 -8.27 -6.79
C LEU A 153 -3.00 -9.05 -7.21
N LEU A 154 -3.19 -10.27 -7.73
CA LEU A 154 -2.11 -11.05 -8.32
C LEU A 154 -2.18 -10.97 -9.83
N ASP A 155 -1.11 -10.51 -10.47
CA ASP A 155 -0.90 -10.69 -11.91
C ASP A 155 -0.27 -12.08 -12.16
N THR A 156 -1.04 -12.97 -12.77
CA THR A 156 -0.59 -14.34 -13.02
C THR A 156 0.43 -14.46 -14.14
N SER A 157 0.62 -13.41 -14.95
CA SER A 157 1.57 -13.40 -16.07
C SER A 157 2.98 -12.98 -15.63
N THR A 158 3.07 -12.00 -14.74
CA THR A 158 4.36 -11.49 -14.24
C THR A 158 4.75 -12.08 -12.88
N GLY A 159 3.80 -12.67 -12.15
CA GLY A 159 3.99 -13.11 -10.77
C GLY A 159 4.07 -11.96 -9.76
N VAL A 160 3.67 -10.74 -10.15
CA VAL A 160 3.59 -9.58 -9.25
C VAL A 160 2.33 -9.69 -8.40
N PHE A 161 2.49 -9.64 -7.08
CA PHE A 161 1.41 -9.58 -6.13
C PHE A 161 1.35 -8.20 -5.46
N TRP A 162 0.27 -7.47 -5.70
CA TRP A 162 -0.07 -6.27 -4.94
C TRP A 162 -0.69 -6.69 -3.62
N SER A 163 0.10 -6.62 -2.56
CA SER A 163 -0.24 -7.14 -1.23
C SER A 163 -1.00 -6.14 -0.36
N VAL A 164 -1.26 -4.94 -0.87
CA VAL A 164 -1.88 -3.82 -0.17
C VAL A 164 -1.02 -3.41 1.02
N ASP A 165 -1.49 -3.59 2.25
CA ASP A 165 -0.77 -3.26 3.49
C ASP A 165 -0.13 -4.48 4.16
N THR A 166 -0.39 -5.69 3.62
CA THR A 166 0.39 -6.86 4.04
C THR A 166 1.86 -6.65 3.67
N PHE A 167 2.75 -7.00 4.57
CA PHE A 167 4.19 -6.75 4.48
C PHE A 167 4.59 -5.27 4.61
N ALA A 168 3.71 -4.40 5.13
CA ALA A 168 4.09 -3.04 5.47
C ALA A 168 5.42 -3.02 6.24
N THR A 169 6.37 -2.23 5.76
CA THR A 169 7.74 -2.18 6.25
C THR A 169 8.18 -0.73 6.43
N ASN A 170 8.23 -0.27 7.66
CA ASN A 170 8.84 1.01 7.96
C ASN A 170 10.34 0.95 7.70
N THR A 171 10.88 1.94 7.03
CA THR A 171 12.31 1.97 6.65
C THR A 171 13.01 3.15 7.30
N PRO A 172 14.36 3.11 7.48
CA PRO A 172 15.09 4.24 8.05
C PRO A 172 15.01 5.51 7.19
N GLN A 173 14.91 5.34 5.87
CA GLN A 173 14.79 6.37 4.85
C GLN A 173 14.06 5.79 3.63
N ARG A 174 13.82 6.59 2.60
CA ARG A 174 13.20 6.10 1.37
C ARG A 174 14.04 4.97 0.74
N MET A 175 13.46 3.77 0.69
CA MET A 175 14.02 2.57 0.07
C MET A 175 12.97 2.00 -0.88
N LEU A 176 13.37 1.62 -2.10
CA LEU A 176 12.45 1.06 -3.10
C LEU A 176 12.53 -0.46 -3.18
N GLU A 177 13.68 -1.04 -2.90
CA GLU A 177 13.89 -2.49 -2.89
C GLU A 177 14.23 -2.96 -1.47
N ALA A 178 13.65 -4.06 -1.03
CA ALA A 178 13.92 -4.62 0.30
C ALA A 178 15.35 -5.14 0.47
N ASP A 179 16.02 -5.44 -0.64
CA ASP A 179 17.44 -5.88 -0.63
C ASP A 179 18.41 -4.73 -0.24
N GLU A 180 17.96 -3.47 -0.29
CA GLU A 180 18.73 -2.33 0.18
C GLU A 180 18.79 -2.25 1.72
N LEU A 181 17.91 -2.97 2.43
CA LEU A 181 17.83 -2.96 3.89
C LEU A 181 18.74 -4.03 4.52
N ALA A 182 19.39 -3.69 5.62
CA ALA A 182 20.00 -4.70 6.47
C ALA A 182 18.91 -5.67 7.01
N GLU A 183 19.28 -6.90 7.33
CA GLU A 183 18.31 -7.91 7.79
C GLU A 183 17.53 -7.49 9.04
N THR A 184 18.21 -6.81 9.97
CA THR A 184 17.58 -6.29 11.18
C THR A 184 16.60 -5.16 10.89
N GLU A 185 16.94 -4.25 9.98
CA GLU A 185 16.08 -3.14 9.57
C GLU A 185 14.82 -3.68 8.86
N PHE A 186 15.00 -4.65 7.98
CA PHE A 186 13.88 -5.29 7.28
C PHE A 186 12.94 -6.00 8.26
N ARG A 187 13.49 -6.84 9.15
CA ARG A 187 12.70 -7.54 10.17
C ARG A 187 11.94 -6.57 11.08
N ASP A 188 12.66 -5.61 11.65
CA ASP A 188 12.09 -4.70 12.64
C ASP A 188 11.06 -3.76 11.99
N GLY A 189 11.32 -3.33 10.75
CA GLY A 189 10.38 -2.55 9.94
C GLY A 189 9.10 -3.31 9.63
N GLN A 190 9.20 -4.60 9.22
CA GLN A 190 8.02 -5.44 9.01
C GLN A 190 7.22 -5.71 10.29
N PHE A 191 7.90 -5.96 11.40
CA PHE A 191 7.23 -6.16 12.68
C PHE A 191 6.52 -4.89 13.15
N LEU A 192 7.10 -3.72 12.90
CA LEU A 192 6.43 -2.45 13.20
C LEU A 192 5.22 -2.25 12.28
N GLY A 193 5.39 -2.33 10.97
CA GLY A 193 4.32 -2.14 10.00
C GLY A 193 3.15 -3.10 10.21
N ALA A 194 3.44 -4.39 10.39
CA ALA A 194 2.39 -5.39 10.61
C ALA A 194 1.59 -5.12 11.90
N ARG A 195 2.21 -4.64 12.98
CA ARG A 195 1.51 -4.29 14.22
C ARG A 195 0.69 -3.02 14.12
N LEU A 196 1.12 -2.07 13.29
CA LEU A 196 0.36 -0.85 13.02
C LEU A 196 -0.91 -1.16 12.21
N VAL A 197 -0.78 -1.98 11.17
CA VAL A 197 -1.91 -2.37 10.31
C VAL A 197 -2.84 -3.37 11.02
N ALA A 198 -2.30 -4.34 11.74
CA ALA A 198 -3.07 -5.40 12.40
C ALA A 198 -3.00 -5.28 13.92
N ALA A 199 -3.51 -4.21 14.50
CA ALA A 199 -3.58 -4.05 15.96
C ALA A 199 -4.32 -5.19 16.66
N TRP A 200 -5.15 -5.92 15.93
CA TRP A 200 -5.90 -7.11 16.37
C TRP A 200 -5.06 -8.40 16.40
N HIS A 201 -3.75 -8.38 16.02
CA HIS A 201 -2.91 -9.57 15.87
C HIS A 201 -2.85 -10.48 17.13
N ARG A 202 -3.01 -9.91 18.32
CA ARG A 202 -3.00 -10.65 19.60
C ARG A 202 -4.21 -11.58 19.78
N TYR A 203 -5.26 -11.41 19.01
CA TYR A 203 -6.49 -12.20 19.10
C TYR A 203 -6.52 -13.34 18.08
N ILE A 204 -5.41 -13.57 17.38
CA ILE A 204 -5.33 -14.59 16.33
C ILE A 204 -5.00 -15.96 16.91
N ASP A 205 -5.70 -16.99 16.46
CA ASP A 205 -5.28 -18.39 16.64
C ASP A 205 -4.08 -18.69 15.73
N GLN A 206 -2.95 -19.10 16.29
CA GLN A 206 -1.71 -19.34 15.55
C GLN A 206 -1.90 -20.32 14.40
N ARG A 207 -2.61 -21.42 14.61
CA ARG A 207 -2.81 -22.45 13.56
C ARG A 207 -3.64 -21.92 12.40
N LYS A 208 -4.67 -21.12 12.68
CA LYS A 208 -5.48 -20.47 11.61
C LYS A 208 -4.65 -19.45 10.85
N TRP A 209 -3.79 -18.76 11.58
CA TRP A 209 -2.86 -17.80 10.99
C TRP A 209 -1.87 -18.46 10.06
N ASP A 210 -1.20 -19.52 10.49
CA ASP A 210 -0.26 -20.28 9.68
C ASP A 210 -0.92 -20.78 8.39
N ASN A 211 -2.16 -21.27 8.46
CA ASN A 211 -2.91 -21.68 7.28
C ASN A 211 -3.21 -20.51 6.33
N CYS A 212 -3.50 -19.33 6.86
CA CYS A 212 -3.73 -18.12 6.08
C CYS A 212 -2.43 -17.67 5.36
N VAL A 213 -1.32 -17.61 6.08
CA VAL A 213 0.00 -17.27 5.54
C VAL A 213 0.42 -18.28 4.46
N ASP A 214 0.21 -19.58 4.72
CA ASP A 214 0.48 -20.64 3.73
C ASP A 214 -0.39 -20.52 2.48
N ALA A 215 -1.64 -20.12 2.61
CA ALA A 215 -2.51 -19.88 1.46
C ALA A 215 -1.98 -18.73 0.60
N ALA A 216 -1.55 -17.63 1.21
CA ALA A 216 -0.95 -16.51 0.51
C ALA A 216 0.39 -16.89 -0.16
N ARG A 217 1.24 -17.65 0.54
CA ARG A 217 2.51 -18.15 -0.03
C ARG A 217 2.30 -19.06 -1.24
N ARG A 218 1.23 -19.88 -1.23
CA ARG A 218 0.88 -20.75 -2.38
C ARG A 218 0.41 -20.00 -3.62
N LEU A 219 0.15 -18.70 -3.55
CA LEU A 219 -0.08 -17.88 -4.75
C LEU A 219 1.13 -17.89 -5.70
N GLY A 220 2.33 -18.21 -5.18
CA GLY A 220 3.55 -18.32 -5.97
C GLY A 220 4.05 -16.97 -6.52
N ALA A 221 3.78 -15.88 -5.81
CA ALA A 221 4.28 -14.57 -6.19
C ALA A 221 5.83 -14.57 -6.21
N THR A 222 6.40 -14.06 -7.29
CA THR A 222 7.85 -13.89 -7.45
C THR A 222 8.32 -12.48 -7.09
N THR A 223 7.40 -11.54 -7.15
CA THR A 223 7.59 -10.15 -6.74
C THR A 223 6.39 -9.74 -5.89
N ILE A 224 6.64 -9.16 -4.72
CA ILE A 224 5.60 -8.57 -3.90
C ILE A 224 5.80 -7.05 -3.85
N ALA A 225 4.74 -6.33 -4.13
CA ALA A 225 4.64 -4.89 -3.95
C ALA A 225 3.39 -4.57 -3.12
N GLY A 226 3.40 -3.47 -2.42
CA GLY A 226 2.27 -3.02 -1.61
C GLY A 226 2.36 -1.52 -1.37
N CYS A 227 1.35 -0.93 -0.75
CA CYS A 227 1.36 0.50 -0.49
C CYS A 227 2.53 0.89 0.41
N HIS A 228 2.74 0.16 1.49
CA HIS A 228 3.73 0.49 2.52
C HIS A 228 4.93 -0.47 2.50
N THR A 229 5.29 -1.00 1.35
CA THR A 229 6.28 -2.07 1.24
C THR A 229 7.33 -1.72 0.19
N PRO A 230 8.64 -1.67 0.52
CA PRO A 230 9.67 -1.76 -0.50
C PRO A 230 9.48 -3.08 -1.27
N VAL A 231 9.79 -3.10 -2.54
CA VAL A 231 9.58 -4.27 -3.41
C VAL A 231 10.34 -5.48 -2.87
N LEU A 232 9.64 -6.59 -2.68
CA LEU A 232 10.23 -7.84 -2.22
C LEU A 232 10.48 -8.75 -3.43
N ARG A 233 11.69 -9.28 -3.53
CA ARG A 233 12.11 -10.23 -4.56
C ARG A 233 12.94 -11.36 -3.98
N GLY A 234 13.01 -12.47 -4.69
CA GLY A 234 13.89 -13.58 -4.34
C GLY A 234 13.76 -14.01 -2.88
N GLN A 235 14.86 -14.05 -2.16
CA GLN A 235 14.89 -14.50 -0.76
C GLN A 235 14.06 -13.59 0.17
N ARG A 236 13.91 -12.31 -0.13
CA ARG A 236 13.10 -11.39 0.69
C ARG A 236 11.63 -11.77 0.70
N VAL A 237 11.11 -12.39 -0.35
CA VAL A 237 9.73 -12.91 -0.38
C VAL A 237 9.57 -14.00 0.68
N ASP A 238 10.46 -14.97 0.72
CA ASP A 238 10.42 -16.05 1.70
C ASP A 238 10.58 -15.53 3.14
N GLN A 239 11.56 -14.66 3.36
CA GLN A 239 11.79 -14.02 4.65
C GLN A 239 10.55 -13.25 5.14
N ALA A 240 9.89 -12.50 4.26
CA ALA A 240 8.68 -11.75 4.60
C ALA A 240 7.56 -12.67 5.10
N PHE A 241 7.32 -13.79 4.43
CA PHE A 241 6.33 -14.77 4.89
C PHE A 241 6.73 -15.41 6.23
N ASP A 242 8.01 -15.69 6.44
CA ASP A 242 8.50 -16.29 7.69
C ASP A 242 8.41 -15.29 8.86
N LEU A 243 8.62 -14.00 8.63
CA LEU A 243 8.38 -12.94 9.61
C LEU A 243 6.88 -12.79 9.91
N LEU A 244 6.04 -12.82 8.87
CA LEU A 244 4.60 -12.69 9.03
C LEU A 244 3.98 -13.79 9.89
N ARG A 245 4.51 -15.01 9.89
CA ARG A 245 4.09 -16.10 10.77
C ARG A 245 4.23 -15.78 12.25
N GLN A 246 5.19 -14.92 12.60
CA GLN A 246 5.50 -14.56 13.97
C GLN A 246 4.55 -13.48 14.55
N LEU A 247 3.74 -12.86 13.69
CA LEU A 247 2.88 -11.72 14.07
C LEU A 247 2.00 -12.00 15.30
N PRO A 248 1.31 -13.16 15.47
CA PRO A 248 0.47 -13.41 16.64
C PRO A 248 1.23 -13.43 17.97
N ALA A 249 2.52 -13.74 17.93
CA ALA A 249 3.37 -13.85 19.12
C ALA A 249 4.08 -12.52 19.49
N LEU A 250 3.98 -11.51 18.64
CA LEU A 250 4.61 -10.21 18.92
C LEU A 250 3.88 -9.48 20.03
N ASP A 251 4.66 -8.75 20.84
CA ASP A 251 4.07 -7.78 21.76
C ASP A 251 3.34 -6.67 20.98
N PRO A 252 2.25 -6.12 21.53
CA PRO A 252 1.57 -5.00 20.89
C PRO A 252 2.54 -3.82 20.75
N TRP A 253 2.38 -3.07 19.67
CA TRP A 253 3.05 -1.79 19.57
C TRP A 253 2.51 -0.83 20.63
N ARG A 254 3.41 -0.12 21.33
CA ARG A 254 3.00 0.92 22.28
C ARG A 254 2.59 2.16 21.48
N GLU A 255 1.34 2.47 21.50
CA GLU A 255 0.83 3.73 20.93
C GLU A 255 1.44 4.93 21.63
N PHE A 256 1.67 6.00 20.88
CA PHE A 256 2.10 7.27 21.44
C PHE A 256 0.96 7.90 22.24
N ASP A 257 1.28 8.42 23.42
CA ASP A 257 0.35 9.05 24.33
C ASP A 257 0.56 10.58 24.41
N GLN A 258 -0.22 11.23 25.28
CA GLN A 258 -0.13 12.68 25.45
C GLN A 258 1.27 13.12 25.94
N THR A 259 1.94 12.30 26.74
CA THR A 259 3.30 12.61 27.25
C THR A 259 4.31 12.66 26.09
N ASP A 260 4.16 11.75 25.12
CA ASP A 260 5.00 11.77 23.92
C ASP A 260 4.78 13.06 23.13
N LEU A 261 3.50 13.44 22.91
CA LEU A 261 3.16 14.68 22.19
C LEU A 261 3.69 15.92 22.91
N ASP A 262 3.51 16.02 24.22
CA ASP A 262 3.98 17.15 25.03
C ASP A 262 5.51 17.26 24.95
N GLY A 263 6.21 16.12 24.99
CA GLY A 263 7.66 16.06 24.81
C GLY A 263 8.12 16.56 23.44
N TRP A 264 7.43 16.17 22.38
CA TRP A 264 7.73 16.64 21.03
C TRP A 264 7.48 18.13 20.84
N LEU A 265 6.37 18.65 21.39
CA LEU A 265 6.05 20.08 21.34
C LEU A 265 7.07 20.93 22.09
N ALA A 266 7.50 20.48 23.27
CA ALA A 266 8.55 21.14 24.04
C ALA A 266 9.88 21.16 23.28
N GLY A 267 10.27 20.05 22.65
CA GLY A 267 11.47 19.96 21.81
C GLY A 267 11.41 20.86 20.58
N ALA A 268 10.25 20.96 19.92
CA ALA A 268 10.05 21.85 18.77
C ALA A 268 10.11 23.34 19.18
N GLY A 269 9.58 23.69 20.35
CA GLY A 269 9.65 25.05 20.92
C GLY A 269 11.10 25.47 21.20
N ALA A 270 11.92 24.57 21.72
CA ALA A 270 13.35 24.85 21.99
C ALA A 270 14.18 25.09 20.72
N LEU A 271 13.76 24.52 19.57
CA LEU A 271 14.42 24.73 18.28
C LEU A 271 13.98 26.00 17.55
N SER A 272 12.88 26.62 17.98
CA SER A 272 12.31 27.83 17.35
C SER A 272 12.69 29.13 18.07
N GLU A 273 13.36 29.08 19.21
CA GLU A 273 13.88 30.30 19.86
C GLU A 273 15.11 30.81 19.10
N PRO A 274 15.10 32.08 18.63
CA PRO A 274 16.27 32.68 18.02
C PRO A 274 17.38 32.78 19.07
N ALA A 275 18.60 32.45 18.69
CA ALA A 275 19.78 32.59 19.55
C ALA A 275 19.82 34.05 20.08
N PRO A 276 20.08 34.26 21.37
CA PRO A 276 20.18 35.62 21.92
C PRO A 276 21.22 36.41 21.16
N ALA A 277 20.79 37.56 20.62
CA ALA A 277 21.71 38.49 19.96
C ALA A 277 22.85 38.84 20.91
N ARG A 278 24.09 38.59 20.51
CA ARG A 278 25.28 38.98 21.23
C ARG A 278 25.62 40.45 21.00
#